data_88cba8437a0ad0d016f9ca5d5899d325
#
_entry.id   88cba8437a0ad0d016f9ca5d5899d325
#
_cell.length_a   1.000
_cell.length_b   1.000
_cell.length_c   1.000
_cell.angle_alpha   90.00
_cell.angle_beta   90.00
_cell.angle_gamma   90.00
#
_symmetry.space_group_name_H-M   'P 1'
#
loop_
_entity.id
_entity.type
_entity.pdbx_description
1 polymer ?
#
loop_
_entity_poly.entity_id
_entity_poly.type
_entity_poly.pdbx_seq_one_letter_code
_entity_poly.pdbx_strand_id
1 'polypeptide(L)'
;QELTLGDLEDLKEIFTNFLSSKTSLAQQDYKDLEWCLENVEESWNWIPEEITFKEILAWISAKLVKEEKTEVLAKHYKTVTDVLRLAVSLSDGDISLAENTKFKSFSRKERRIIMSLLAQCSNLEEDMWRYREQWIRLGERLHPGEFKGQAFKKVQLAFKSIREEKKPLFWTGKVEGLIKSSKHNKDEMETLLGLLTQRPGEFARRLDKLLRDYPDYSDEIVESFSTVADKVSTPVLLQTLAHFQYRNCEDLRTVMPKGNVAKIQTLDSFSQEIGDTTKLRVVIINALDKQYSKRSPLGNVWIDDELKNFIIPFSQRSANSTYKSMTRGSRFTLAKSNVRFFIWWTNTEFGCHPVDLDLSVAFYNENWGYVGHVSYTELENSLLRCYHSGDITNGDDFGSKGASEFIDVDLDAMLSEGVHYVVPQVYSYSGENFSQVPCTFGWMEREDLNSGEIYEPTTVENQISLTSTSRISIPLVIDCKERKVIWTDLSKQIGTERSNNLENNLVGTTLAAYAMVNLKRTTMFQVAVLNTLARGKVVERVEDADVIFTADEEGIKKALAQEPREKSGEPRIITQWDLDVFMSDLI
;
A
#
# COMPACT_ATOMS: atom_id res chain seq x y z
N GLN A 1 24.09 -1.58 15.13
CA GLN A 1 24.20 -2.43 13.91
C GLN A 1 25.34 -1.89 13.05
N GLU A 2 26.31 -2.72 12.70
CA GLU A 2 27.23 -2.38 11.61
C GLU A 2 26.44 -2.51 10.29
N LEU A 3 26.21 -1.39 9.63
CA LEU A 3 25.67 -1.38 8.27
C LEU A 3 26.83 -1.66 7.32
N THR A 4 26.72 -2.72 6.54
CA THR A 4 27.61 -2.96 5.41
C THR A 4 27.14 -2.14 4.21
N LEU A 5 28.09 -1.48 3.53
CA LEU A 5 27.80 -0.84 2.25
C LEU A 5 27.54 -1.94 1.22
N GLY A 6 26.40 -1.88 0.54
CA GLY A 6 26.12 -2.70 -0.63
C GLY A 6 27.01 -2.36 -1.81
N ASP A 7 27.12 -3.25 -2.76
CA ASP A 7 27.84 -3.02 -4.01
C ASP A 7 26.90 -2.61 -5.17
N LEU A 8 27.46 -2.49 -6.37
CA LEU A 8 26.70 -2.08 -7.56
C LEU A 8 25.66 -3.14 -8.01
N GLU A 9 25.92 -4.44 -7.74
CA GLU A 9 24.98 -5.50 -8.08
C GLU A 9 23.80 -5.50 -7.10
N ASP A 10 24.01 -5.21 -5.82
CA ASP A 10 22.94 -5.03 -4.83
C ASP A 10 22.03 -3.86 -5.25
N LEU A 11 22.62 -2.73 -5.65
CA LEU A 11 21.87 -1.57 -6.13
C LEU A 11 21.05 -1.90 -7.38
N LYS A 12 21.63 -2.64 -8.32
CA LYS A 12 20.97 -3.10 -9.55
C LYS A 12 19.81 -4.06 -9.24
N GLU A 13 19.99 -4.99 -8.28
CA GLU A 13 18.92 -5.91 -7.85
C GLU A 13 17.75 -5.11 -7.31
N ILE A 14 17.96 -4.19 -6.37
CA ILE A 14 16.93 -3.31 -5.78
C ILE A 14 16.22 -2.47 -6.87
N PHE A 15 16.99 -1.81 -7.75
CA PHE A 15 16.46 -1.02 -8.85
C PHE A 15 15.55 -1.84 -9.77
N THR A 16 16.01 -3.03 -10.16
CA THR A 16 15.27 -3.95 -11.04
C THR A 16 14.01 -4.49 -10.35
N ASN A 17 14.10 -4.83 -9.06
CA ASN A 17 12.97 -5.28 -8.25
C ASN A 17 11.90 -4.20 -8.13
N PHE A 18 12.26 -2.95 -7.86
CA PHE A 18 11.30 -1.84 -7.84
C PHE A 18 10.59 -1.67 -9.18
N LEU A 19 11.31 -1.66 -10.30
CA LEU A 19 10.69 -1.54 -11.62
C LEU A 19 9.84 -2.76 -12.01
N SER A 20 10.16 -3.94 -11.48
CA SER A 20 9.41 -5.20 -11.68
C SER A 20 8.27 -5.38 -10.68
N SER A 21 8.11 -4.47 -9.72
CA SER A 21 7.07 -4.55 -8.69
C SER A 21 5.67 -4.66 -9.32
N LYS A 22 4.82 -5.49 -8.71
CA LYS A 22 3.41 -5.68 -9.12
C LYS A 22 2.43 -4.91 -8.25
N THR A 23 2.95 -4.03 -7.39
CA THR A 23 2.18 -3.16 -6.50
C THR A 23 2.68 -1.72 -6.59
N SER A 24 1.99 -0.78 -5.94
CA SER A 24 2.42 0.62 -5.87
C SER A 24 3.67 0.78 -5.02
N LEU A 25 4.62 1.56 -5.50
CA LEU A 25 5.80 1.98 -4.77
C LEU A 25 5.48 3.13 -3.80
N ALA A 26 6.26 3.25 -2.74
CA ALA A 26 6.26 4.42 -1.88
C ALA A 26 6.90 5.63 -2.60
N GLN A 27 6.63 6.83 -2.11
CA GLN A 27 7.22 8.03 -2.72
C GLN A 27 8.74 8.04 -2.62
N GLN A 28 9.30 7.47 -1.55
CA GLN A 28 10.74 7.35 -1.38
C GLN A 28 11.36 6.44 -2.44
N ASP A 29 10.74 5.29 -2.73
CA ASP A 29 11.22 4.35 -3.76
C ASP A 29 11.36 5.04 -5.15
N TYR A 30 10.41 5.93 -5.50
CA TYR A 30 10.51 6.71 -6.74
C TYR A 30 11.67 7.71 -6.71
N LYS A 31 12.00 8.31 -5.56
CA LYS A 31 13.14 9.21 -5.41
C LYS A 31 14.46 8.44 -5.54
N ASP A 32 14.53 7.25 -4.97
CA ASP A 32 15.70 6.39 -5.04
C ASP A 32 15.94 5.90 -6.47
N LEU A 33 14.87 5.50 -7.18
CA LEU A 33 14.93 5.18 -8.62
C LEU A 33 15.38 6.39 -9.45
N GLU A 34 14.90 7.59 -9.16
CA GLU A 34 15.30 8.82 -9.85
C GLU A 34 16.77 9.14 -9.61
N TRP A 35 17.21 9.03 -8.36
CA TRP A 35 18.62 9.20 -8.02
C TRP A 35 19.52 8.21 -8.79
N CYS A 36 19.12 6.93 -8.90
CA CYS A 36 19.85 5.93 -9.68
C CYS A 36 19.97 6.34 -11.16
N LEU A 37 18.86 6.80 -11.77
CA LEU A 37 18.85 7.22 -13.19
C LEU A 37 19.70 8.46 -13.45
N GLU A 38 19.87 9.34 -12.47
CA GLU A 38 20.63 10.58 -12.58
C GLU A 38 22.13 10.39 -12.27
N ASN A 39 22.48 9.45 -11.39
CA ASN A 39 23.85 9.31 -10.88
C ASN A 39 24.57 8.03 -11.32
N VAL A 40 23.87 7.03 -11.86
CA VAL A 40 24.44 5.76 -12.32
C VAL A 40 24.09 5.56 -13.79
N GLU A 41 25.02 5.83 -14.68
CA GLU A 41 24.78 5.81 -16.15
C GLU A 41 24.29 4.44 -16.62
N GLU A 42 24.81 3.34 -16.09
CA GLU A 42 24.43 1.98 -16.44
C GLU A 42 22.99 1.62 -16.03
N SER A 43 22.38 2.36 -15.10
CA SER A 43 21.01 2.09 -14.60
C SER A 43 19.96 2.08 -15.71
N TRP A 44 20.19 2.83 -16.79
CA TRP A 44 19.32 2.81 -17.96
C TRP A 44 19.27 1.45 -18.67
N ASN A 45 20.33 0.63 -18.54
CA ASN A 45 20.41 -0.72 -19.09
C ASN A 45 19.79 -1.78 -18.14
N TRP A 46 19.50 -1.40 -16.89
CA TRP A 46 18.89 -2.28 -15.90
C TRP A 46 17.36 -2.31 -15.97
N ILE A 47 16.76 -1.45 -16.81
CA ILE A 47 15.31 -1.39 -16.98
C ILE A 47 14.81 -2.74 -17.51
N PRO A 48 13.90 -3.44 -16.76
CA PRO A 48 13.44 -4.76 -17.16
C PRO A 48 12.64 -4.74 -18.45
N GLU A 49 12.68 -5.85 -19.19
CA GLU A 49 11.92 -5.98 -20.45
C GLU A 49 10.40 -5.92 -20.24
N GLU A 50 9.90 -6.33 -19.08
CA GLU A 50 8.48 -6.31 -18.74
C GLU A 50 8.24 -5.50 -17.47
N ILE A 51 7.37 -4.49 -17.57
CA ILE A 51 6.90 -3.69 -16.45
C ILE A 51 5.39 -3.86 -16.36
N THR A 52 4.95 -4.58 -15.35
CA THR A 52 3.55 -5.00 -15.22
C THR A 52 2.68 -3.97 -14.51
N PHE A 53 3.23 -3.27 -13.51
CA PHE A 53 2.47 -2.29 -12.74
C PHE A 53 2.38 -0.95 -13.47
N LYS A 54 1.15 -0.48 -13.69
CA LYS A 54 0.86 0.60 -14.62
C LYS A 54 1.35 1.99 -14.20
N GLU A 55 1.49 2.22 -12.91
CA GLU A 55 2.02 3.48 -12.37
C GLU A 55 3.53 3.54 -12.58
N ILE A 56 4.25 2.44 -12.30
CA ILE A 56 5.69 2.32 -12.53
C ILE A 56 5.98 2.47 -14.04
N LEU A 57 5.20 1.78 -14.88
CA LEU A 57 5.31 1.92 -16.34
C LEU A 57 5.16 3.38 -16.78
N ALA A 58 4.16 4.10 -16.27
CA ALA A 58 3.94 5.50 -16.64
C ALA A 58 5.10 6.40 -16.18
N TRP A 59 5.60 6.17 -14.97
CA TRP A 59 6.70 6.95 -14.40
C TRP A 59 7.99 6.77 -15.20
N ILE A 60 8.44 5.53 -15.40
CA ILE A 60 9.69 5.27 -16.16
C ILE A 60 9.56 5.68 -17.62
N SER A 61 8.37 5.49 -18.23
CA SER A 61 8.14 5.91 -19.61
C SER A 61 8.25 7.43 -19.80
N ALA A 62 7.81 8.22 -18.81
CA ALA A 62 7.98 9.67 -18.86
C ALA A 62 9.46 10.06 -18.82
N LYS A 63 10.30 9.36 -18.04
CA LYS A 63 11.76 9.53 -18.05
C LYS A 63 12.37 9.14 -19.41
N LEU A 64 11.98 7.98 -19.96
CA LEU A 64 12.41 7.53 -21.28
C LEU A 64 12.02 8.50 -22.42
N VAL A 65 10.85 9.14 -22.33
CA VAL A 65 10.42 10.16 -23.30
C VAL A 65 11.29 11.42 -23.20
N LYS A 66 11.65 11.86 -21.98
CA LYS A 66 12.55 12.99 -21.75
C LYS A 66 13.96 12.72 -22.32
N GLU A 67 14.45 11.49 -22.15
CA GLU A 67 15.78 11.05 -22.65
C GLU A 67 15.76 10.55 -24.10
N GLU A 68 14.66 10.73 -24.81
CA GLU A 68 14.48 10.31 -26.22
C GLU A 68 14.60 8.79 -26.50
N LYS A 69 14.59 7.95 -25.46
CA LYS A 69 14.72 6.48 -25.52
C LYS A 69 13.35 5.78 -25.68
N THR A 70 12.59 6.13 -26.71
CA THR A 70 11.17 5.78 -26.84
C THR A 70 10.87 4.46 -27.55
N GLU A 71 11.88 3.77 -28.07
CA GLU A 71 11.72 2.58 -28.92
C GLU A 71 11.04 1.40 -28.22
N VAL A 72 11.25 1.27 -26.90
CA VAL A 72 10.72 0.19 -26.09
C VAL A 72 9.27 0.41 -25.63
N LEU A 73 8.72 1.63 -25.78
CA LEU A 73 7.43 1.99 -25.19
C LEU A 73 6.24 1.23 -25.80
N ALA A 74 6.24 1.04 -27.11
CA ALA A 74 5.09 0.51 -27.84
C ALA A 74 4.63 -0.87 -27.33
N LYS A 75 5.55 -1.75 -26.93
CA LYS A 75 5.24 -3.10 -26.48
C LYS A 75 4.51 -3.15 -25.12
N HIS A 76 4.67 -2.12 -24.28
CA HIS A 76 4.13 -2.09 -22.93
C HIS A 76 2.72 -1.49 -22.84
N TYR A 77 2.35 -0.62 -23.80
CA TYR A 77 1.08 0.10 -23.78
C TYR A 77 -0.04 -0.69 -24.45
N LYS A 78 -0.89 -1.35 -23.65
CA LYS A 78 -1.99 -2.19 -24.14
C LYS A 78 -3.37 -1.54 -23.98
N THR A 79 -3.52 -0.66 -22.98
CA THR A 79 -4.80 -0.02 -22.67
C THR A 79 -4.74 1.50 -22.78
N VAL A 80 -5.88 2.10 -23.07
CA VAL A 80 -6.04 3.56 -23.15
C VAL A 80 -5.71 4.24 -21.83
N THR A 81 -6.04 3.59 -20.71
CA THR A 81 -5.73 4.11 -19.37
C THR A 81 -4.22 4.16 -19.10
N ASP A 82 -3.44 3.24 -19.68
CA ASP A 82 -1.97 3.28 -19.58
C ASP A 82 -1.44 4.54 -20.26
N VAL A 83 -1.97 4.87 -21.44
CA VAL A 83 -1.60 6.07 -22.19
C VAL A 83 -2.01 7.36 -21.46
N LEU A 84 -3.16 7.35 -20.79
CA LEU A 84 -3.57 8.47 -19.93
C LEU A 84 -2.55 8.69 -18.80
N ARG A 85 -2.13 7.60 -18.12
CA ARG A 85 -1.10 7.69 -17.07
C ARG A 85 0.23 8.26 -17.56
N LEU A 86 0.65 7.91 -18.80
CA LEU A 86 1.83 8.52 -19.39
C LEU A 86 1.66 10.04 -19.55
N ALA A 87 0.53 10.49 -20.08
CA ALA A 87 0.27 11.91 -20.25
C ALA A 87 0.21 12.66 -18.90
N VAL A 88 -0.33 12.00 -17.88
CA VAL A 88 -0.35 12.49 -16.49
C VAL A 88 1.06 12.59 -15.93
N SER A 89 1.88 11.54 -16.08
CA SER A 89 3.28 11.52 -15.62
C SER A 89 4.13 12.59 -16.33
N LEU A 90 3.95 12.77 -17.63
CA LEU A 90 4.62 13.84 -18.39
C LEU A 90 4.21 15.24 -17.94
N SER A 91 3.09 15.38 -17.24
CA SER A 91 2.54 16.63 -16.71
C SER A 91 2.75 16.77 -15.21
N ASP A 92 3.60 15.94 -14.59
CA ASP A 92 3.90 15.88 -13.16
C ASP A 92 2.63 15.75 -12.29
N GLY A 93 1.61 15.03 -12.80
CA GLY A 93 0.35 14.76 -12.14
C GLY A 93 0.31 13.45 -11.37
N ASP A 94 -0.80 13.19 -10.67
CA ASP A 94 -1.01 11.92 -9.93
C ASP A 94 -1.23 10.73 -10.87
N ILE A 95 -0.18 9.92 -11.06
CA ILE A 95 -0.19 8.73 -11.91
C ILE A 95 -1.18 7.65 -11.47
N SER A 96 -1.69 7.70 -10.23
CA SER A 96 -2.78 6.81 -9.77
C SER A 96 -4.13 7.15 -10.36
N LEU A 97 -4.28 8.34 -10.94
CA LEU A 97 -5.52 8.92 -11.43
C LEU A 97 -6.59 9.11 -10.33
N ALA A 98 -6.17 9.23 -9.07
CA ALA A 98 -7.06 9.56 -7.97
C ALA A 98 -7.46 11.04 -8.00
N GLU A 99 -6.51 11.90 -8.41
CA GLU A 99 -6.69 13.34 -8.51
C GLU A 99 -6.74 13.83 -9.96
N ASN A 100 -7.32 15.01 -10.15
CA ASN A 100 -7.39 15.62 -11.47
C ASN A 100 -6.06 16.28 -11.85
N THR A 101 -5.56 15.96 -13.03
CA THR A 101 -4.32 16.53 -13.56
C THR A 101 -4.58 17.77 -14.41
N LYS A 102 -3.76 18.81 -14.23
CA LYS A 102 -3.63 19.94 -15.14
C LYS A 102 -2.58 19.59 -16.19
N PHE A 103 -3.02 19.18 -17.38
CA PHE A 103 -2.10 18.81 -18.46
C PHE A 103 -1.27 19.98 -18.96
N LYS A 104 0.05 19.76 -19.12
CA LYS A 104 0.96 20.70 -19.76
C LYS A 104 0.67 20.84 -21.25
N SER A 105 1.32 21.80 -21.90
CA SER A 105 1.40 21.83 -23.36
C SER A 105 2.46 20.84 -23.82
N PHE A 106 2.04 19.86 -24.61
CA PHE A 106 2.94 18.83 -25.15
C PHE A 106 3.66 19.29 -26.41
N SER A 107 4.93 18.96 -26.54
CA SER A 107 5.70 19.14 -27.77
C SER A 107 5.10 18.31 -28.92
N ARG A 108 5.43 18.66 -30.17
CA ARG A 108 4.97 17.89 -31.34
C ARG A 108 5.43 16.41 -31.28
N LYS A 109 6.60 16.14 -30.70
CA LYS A 109 7.14 14.79 -30.51
C LYS A 109 6.34 14.01 -29.48
N GLU A 110 6.09 14.58 -28.29
CA GLU A 110 5.28 13.96 -27.25
C GLU A 110 3.84 13.67 -27.71
N ARG A 111 3.21 14.63 -28.40
CA ARG A 111 1.86 14.42 -28.99
C ARG A 111 1.85 13.24 -29.95
N ARG A 112 2.86 13.11 -30.80
CA ARG A 112 2.98 11.99 -31.75
C ARG A 112 3.12 10.66 -31.02
N ILE A 113 3.96 10.57 -29.97
CA ILE A 113 4.13 9.37 -29.14
C ILE A 113 2.77 8.96 -28.54
N ILE A 114 2.11 9.86 -27.83
CA ILE A 114 0.83 9.60 -27.18
C ILE A 114 -0.23 9.13 -28.19
N MET A 115 -0.36 9.81 -29.31
CA MET A 115 -1.33 9.46 -30.35
C MET A 115 -1.00 8.11 -31.02
N SER A 116 0.26 7.78 -31.22
CA SER A 116 0.68 6.48 -31.78
C SER A 116 0.39 5.34 -30.81
N LEU A 117 0.62 5.53 -29.50
CA LEU A 117 0.27 4.55 -28.46
C LEU A 117 -1.25 4.34 -28.40
N LEU A 118 -2.06 5.41 -28.47
CA LEU A 118 -3.52 5.30 -28.54
C LEU A 118 -3.97 4.52 -29.78
N ALA A 119 -3.33 4.72 -30.92
CA ALA A 119 -3.67 4.02 -32.15
C ALA A 119 -3.47 2.50 -32.07
N GLN A 120 -2.68 2.00 -31.13
CA GLN A 120 -2.46 0.57 -30.90
C GLN A 120 -3.46 -0.04 -29.92
N CYS A 121 -4.09 0.79 -29.05
CA CYS A 121 -5.00 0.30 -28.02
C CYS A 121 -6.30 -0.24 -28.61
N SER A 122 -6.85 -1.24 -27.92
CA SER A 122 -8.22 -1.72 -28.08
C SER A 122 -9.18 -0.94 -27.15
N ASN A 123 -10.50 -1.05 -27.39
CA ASN A 123 -11.56 -0.49 -26.52
C ASN A 123 -11.46 1.02 -26.23
N LEU A 124 -10.97 1.80 -27.21
CA LEU A 124 -10.71 3.24 -27.07
C LEU A 124 -11.88 4.00 -26.43
N GLU A 125 -13.10 3.84 -26.96
CA GLU A 125 -14.27 4.60 -26.48
C GLU A 125 -14.62 4.24 -25.04
N GLU A 126 -14.74 2.95 -24.71
CA GLU A 126 -15.13 2.51 -23.37
C GLU A 126 -14.15 3.00 -22.30
N ASP A 127 -12.86 2.85 -22.55
CA ASP A 127 -11.82 3.24 -21.61
C ASP A 127 -11.70 4.76 -21.47
N MET A 128 -11.91 5.53 -22.56
CA MET A 128 -11.95 7.00 -22.50
C MET A 128 -13.17 7.50 -21.71
N TRP A 129 -14.32 6.88 -21.84
CA TRP A 129 -15.51 7.21 -21.07
C TRP A 129 -15.34 6.97 -19.57
N ARG A 130 -14.46 6.05 -19.17
CA ARG A 130 -14.13 5.81 -17.74
C ARG A 130 -13.49 7.01 -17.09
N TYR A 131 -12.68 7.79 -17.82
CA TYR A 131 -11.99 8.99 -17.39
C TYR A 131 -12.34 10.19 -18.29
N ARG A 132 -13.62 10.32 -18.65
CA ARG A 132 -14.15 11.23 -19.67
C ARG A 132 -13.60 12.66 -19.52
N GLU A 133 -13.70 13.25 -18.34
CA GLU A 133 -13.29 14.63 -18.10
C GLU A 133 -11.77 14.85 -18.29
N GLN A 134 -10.97 13.89 -17.88
CA GLN A 134 -9.52 13.95 -18.09
C GLN A 134 -9.18 13.84 -19.60
N TRP A 135 -9.86 12.94 -20.32
CA TRP A 135 -9.65 12.77 -21.76
C TRP A 135 -10.10 13.97 -22.59
N ILE A 136 -11.19 14.64 -22.19
CA ILE A 136 -11.61 15.88 -22.86
C ILE A 136 -10.52 16.94 -22.72
N ARG A 137 -10.02 17.20 -21.49
CA ARG A 137 -8.94 18.16 -21.24
C ARG A 137 -7.64 17.78 -21.95
N LEU A 138 -7.28 16.50 -21.93
CA LEU A 138 -6.09 16.01 -22.63
C LEU A 138 -6.23 16.17 -24.15
N GLY A 139 -7.39 15.91 -24.72
CA GLY A 139 -7.69 16.07 -26.13
C GLY A 139 -7.47 17.50 -26.65
N GLU A 140 -7.69 18.51 -25.80
CA GLU A 140 -7.39 19.91 -26.12
C GLU A 140 -5.90 20.22 -26.17
N ARG A 141 -5.07 19.42 -25.51
CA ARG A 141 -3.60 19.54 -25.55
C ARG A 141 -2.96 18.69 -26.64
N LEU A 142 -3.60 17.60 -27.04
CA LEU A 142 -3.10 16.68 -28.07
C LEU A 142 -3.44 17.10 -29.50
N HIS A 143 -4.54 17.86 -29.68
CA HIS A 143 -5.08 18.25 -31.01
C HIS A 143 -5.26 17.06 -31.96
N PRO A 144 -6.11 16.06 -31.63
CA PRO A 144 -6.22 14.80 -32.37
C PRO A 144 -6.55 15.01 -33.87
N GLY A 145 -7.24 16.09 -34.22
CA GLY A 145 -7.60 16.43 -35.60
C GLY A 145 -6.42 16.75 -36.52
N GLU A 146 -5.25 17.08 -35.97
CA GLU A 146 -4.04 17.37 -36.76
C GLU A 146 -3.38 16.11 -37.31
N PHE A 147 -3.68 14.92 -36.75
CA PHE A 147 -3.05 13.65 -37.13
C PHE A 147 -3.75 13.02 -38.34
N LYS A 148 -3.03 12.93 -39.45
CA LYS A 148 -3.53 12.35 -40.71
C LYS A 148 -3.17 10.85 -40.80
N GLY A 149 -4.04 10.05 -41.39
CA GLY A 149 -3.82 8.63 -41.66
C GLY A 149 -4.88 7.72 -41.01
N GLN A 150 -5.05 6.53 -41.59
CA GLN A 150 -6.10 5.57 -41.21
C GLN A 150 -5.95 5.10 -39.75
N ALA A 151 -4.72 4.95 -39.25
CA ALA A 151 -4.44 4.53 -37.87
C ALA A 151 -5.03 5.48 -36.83
N PHE A 152 -5.09 6.79 -37.10
CA PHE A 152 -5.59 7.79 -36.16
C PHE A 152 -7.10 8.02 -36.25
N LYS A 153 -7.79 7.53 -37.30
CA LYS A 153 -9.24 7.73 -37.46
C LYS A 153 -10.03 7.20 -36.26
N LYS A 154 -9.70 5.99 -35.78
CA LYS A 154 -10.39 5.40 -34.61
C LYS A 154 -10.16 6.22 -33.33
N VAL A 155 -8.95 6.82 -33.15
CA VAL A 155 -8.63 7.68 -32.02
C VAL A 155 -9.46 8.97 -32.10
N GLN A 156 -9.53 9.59 -33.28
CA GLN A 156 -10.34 10.80 -33.51
C GLN A 156 -11.84 10.55 -33.25
N LEU A 157 -12.38 9.40 -33.68
CA LEU A 157 -13.76 9.02 -33.42
C LEU A 157 -14.00 8.84 -31.91
N ALA A 158 -13.07 8.22 -31.18
CA ALA A 158 -13.17 8.07 -29.74
C ALA A 158 -13.18 9.43 -29.01
N PHE A 159 -12.30 10.37 -29.42
CA PHE A 159 -12.30 11.74 -28.89
C PHE A 159 -13.58 12.51 -29.26
N LYS A 160 -14.22 12.21 -30.39
CA LYS A 160 -15.54 12.75 -30.73
C LYS A 160 -16.62 12.17 -29.83
N SER A 161 -16.65 10.85 -29.68
CA SER A 161 -17.65 10.12 -28.87
C SER A 161 -17.71 10.61 -27.41
N ILE A 162 -16.55 10.84 -26.76
CA ILE A 162 -16.54 11.32 -25.37
C ILE A 162 -17.07 12.75 -25.19
N ARG A 163 -17.25 13.51 -26.26
CA ARG A 163 -17.88 14.84 -26.24
C ARG A 163 -19.41 14.80 -26.38
N GLU A 164 -19.96 13.64 -26.74
CA GLU A 164 -21.41 13.45 -26.84
C GLU A 164 -22.05 13.37 -25.46
N GLU A 165 -23.33 13.76 -25.34
CA GLU A 165 -24.05 13.76 -24.05
C GLU A 165 -24.41 12.35 -23.60
N LYS A 166 -24.73 11.45 -24.52
CA LYS A 166 -25.21 10.09 -24.23
C LYS A 166 -24.07 9.08 -24.29
N LYS A 167 -23.80 8.45 -23.16
CA LYS A 167 -22.82 7.35 -23.07
C LYS A 167 -23.34 6.12 -23.84
N PRO A 168 -22.55 5.54 -24.77
CA PRO A 168 -22.91 4.29 -25.42
C PRO A 168 -23.00 3.11 -24.44
N LEU A 169 -23.73 2.06 -24.85
CA LEU A 169 -23.83 0.83 -24.06
C LEU A 169 -22.57 -0.03 -24.26
N PHE A 170 -21.62 0.11 -23.37
CA PHE A 170 -20.39 -0.67 -23.36
C PHE A 170 -20.52 -2.02 -22.63
N TRP A 171 -19.46 -2.82 -22.66
CA TRP A 171 -19.38 -4.12 -21.99
C TRP A 171 -19.81 -4.04 -20.51
N THR A 172 -19.30 -3.06 -19.76
CA THR A 172 -19.67 -2.86 -18.35
C THR A 172 -21.16 -2.66 -18.18
N GLY A 173 -21.80 -1.85 -19.03
CA GLY A 173 -23.24 -1.61 -18.97
C GLY A 173 -24.06 -2.85 -19.33
N LYS A 174 -23.58 -3.67 -20.28
CA LYS A 174 -24.21 -4.96 -20.62
C LYS A 174 -24.14 -5.93 -19.44
N VAL A 175 -22.98 -6.08 -18.82
CA VAL A 175 -22.78 -6.94 -17.64
C VAL A 175 -23.67 -6.49 -16.47
N GLU A 176 -23.69 -5.21 -16.14
CA GLU A 176 -24.52 -4.70 -15.04
C GLU A 176 -26.03 -4.82 -15.35
N GLY A 177 -26.42 -4.72 -16.62
CA GLY A 177 -27.79 -4.99 -17.06
C GLY A 177 -28.16 -6.44 -16.82
N LEU A 178 -27.35 -7.39 -17.27
CA LEU A 178 -27.57 -8.82 -17.07
C LEU A 178 -27.55 -9.21 -15.58
N ILE A 179 -26.66 -8.65 -14.78
CA ILE A 179 -26.66 -8.87 -13.31
C ILE A 179 -28.00 -8.45 -12.68
N LYS A 180 -28.71 -7.49 -13.23
CA LYS A 180 -30.02 -7.08 -12.70
C LYS A 180 -31.19 -7.95 -13.20
N SER A 181 -31.08 -8.50 -14.40
CA SER A 181 -32.19 -9.25 -15.05
C SER A 181 -32.11 -10.75 -14.84
N SER A 182 -30.93 -11.35 -14.67
CA SER A 182 -30.73 -12.81 -14.73
C SER A 182 -31.16 -13.59 -13.49
N LYS A 183 -31.85 -12.97 -12.53
CA LYS A 183 -32.21 -13.63 -11.24
C LYS A 183 -32.94 -14.98 -11.37
N HIS A 184 -33.58 -15.26 -12.50
CA HIS A 184 -34.36 -16.49 -12.72
C HIS A 184 -34.24 -17.05 -14.15
N ASN A 185 -33.26 -16.59 -14.92
CA ASN A 185 -33.14 -16.96 -16.34
C ASN A 185 -31.77 -17.60 -16.62
N LYS A 186 -31.77 -18.91 -16.89
CA LYS A 186 -30.54 -19.68 -17.14
C LYS A 186 -29.79 -19.17 -18.37
N ASP A 187 -30.47 -18.82 -19.45
CA ASP A 187 -29.84 -18.37 -20.70
C ASP A 187 -29.15 -17.01 -20.52
N GLU A 188 -29.74 -16.13 -19.70
CA GLU A 188 -29.12 -14.86 -19.34
C GLU A 188 -27.90 -15.06 -18.42
N MET A 189 -27.94 -16.04 -17.51
CA MET A 189 -26.78 -16.39 -16.66
C MET A 189 -25.63 -16.93 -17.51
N GLU A 190 -25.89 -17.84 -18.46
CA GLU A 190 -24.86 -18.33 -19.37
C GLU A 190 -24.25 -17.18 -20.19
N THR A 191 -25.09 -16.27 -20.69
CA THR A 191 -24.64 -15.07 -21.41
C THR A 191 -23.78 -14.17 -20.52
N LEU A 192 -24.18 -13.95 -19.25
CA LEU A 192 -23.44 -13.16 -18.28
C LEU A 192 -22.06 -13.78 -18.00
N LEU A 193 -22.01 -15.08 -17.71
CA LEU A 193 -20.75 -15.80 -17.46
C LEU A 193 -19.84 -15.77 -18.69
N GLY A 194 -20.39 -15.96 -19.89
CA GLY A 194 -19.65 -15.84 -21.15
C GLY A 194 -19.05 -14.45 -21.38
N LEU A 195 -19.72 -13.37 -20.96
CA LEU A 195 -19.15 -12.03 -20.99
C LEU A 195 -18.06 -11.85 -19.93
N LEU A 196 -18.27 -12.35 -18.72
CA LEU A 196 -17.30 -12.21 -17.60
C LEU A 196 -15.99 -12.93 -17.89
N THR A 197 -16.01 -14.10 -18.55
CA THR A 197 -14.78 -14.83 -18.95
C THR A 197 -13.90 -14.04 -19.93
N GLN A 198 -14.47 -13.07 -20.67
CA GLN A 198 -13.69 -12.19 -21.56
C GLN A 198 -12.79 -11.21 -20.78
N ARG A 199 -13.13 -10.91 -19.51
CA ARG A 199 -12.37 -10.00 -18.64
C ARG A 199 -12.15 -10.65 -17.27
N PRO A 200 -11.20 -11.60 -17.14
CA PRO A 200 -11.00 -12.41 -15.93
C PRO A 200 -10.81 -11.59 -14.64
N GLY A 201 -10.06 -10.49 -14.69
CA GLY A 201 -9.89 -9.60 -13.54
C GLY A 201 -11.17 -8.89 -13.10
N GLU A 202 -12.06 -8.56 -14.03
CA GLU A 202 -13.38 -8.01 -13.72
C GLU A 202 -14.33 -9.10 -13.18
N PHE A 203 -14.19 -10.34 -13.64
CA PHE A 203 -14.90 -11.49 -13.09
C PHE A 203 -14.50 -11.72 -11.62
N ALA A 204 -13.20 -11.81 -11.33
CA ALA A 204 -12.68 -12.00 -9.98
C ALA A 204 -13.24 -10.96 -8.98
N ARG A 205 -13.27 -9.68 -9.38
CA ARG A 205 -13.79 -8.58 -8.55
C ARG A 205 -15.30 -8.63 -8.30
N ARG A 206 -16.06 -9.39 -9.09
CA ARG A 206 -17.52 -9.54 -8.98
C ARG A 206 -17.96 -10.84 -8.33
N LEU A 207 -17.03 -11.77 -8.00
CA LEU A 207 -17.35 -13.08 -7.45
C LEU A 207 -18.24 -13.01 -6.22
N ASP A 208 -17.89 -12.16 -5.22
CA ASP A 208 -18.71 -12.01 -4.02
C ASP A 208 -20.14 -11.58 -4.34
N LYS A 209 -20.28 -10.57 -5.20
CA LYS A 209 -21.60 -10.09 -5.62
C LYS A 209 -22.39 -11.17 -6.34
N LEU A 210 -21.74 -11.90 -7.24
CA LEU A 210 -22.40 -12.97 -8.02
C LEU A 210 -22.87 -14.10 -7.10
N LEU A 211 -22.02 -14.57 -6.19
CA LEU A 211 -22.37 -15.63 -5.24
C LEU A 211 -23.48 -15.23 -4.26
N ARG A 212 -23.55 -13.95 -3.86
CA ARG A 212 -24.63 -13.43 -3.04
C ARG A 212 -25.95 -13.29 -3.82
N ASP A 213 -25.88 -12.74 -5.01
CA ASP A 213 -27.07 -12.42 -5.80
C ASP A 213 -27.67 -13.68 -6.47
N TYR A 214 -26.86 -14.73 -6.66
CA TYR A 214 -27.22 -15.96 -7.40
C TYR A 214 -26.74 -17.23 -6.68
N PRO A 215 -27.21 -17.52 -5.46
CA PRO A 215 -26.77 -18.70 -4.70
C PRO A 215 -27.07 -20.03 -5.45
N ASP A 216 -28.14 -20.08 -6.22
CA ASP A 216 -28.55 -21.28 -6.99
C ASP A 216 -27.61 -21.59 -8.17
N TYR A 217 -26.78 -20.64 -8.60
CA TYR A 217 -25.79 -20.77 -9.68
C TYR A 217 -24.35 -20.77 -9.17
N SER A 218 -24.14 -21.01 -7.90
CA SER A 218 -22.81 -20.92 -7.28
C SER A 218 -21.78 -21.87 -7.92
N ASP A 219 -22.19 -23.09 -8.25
CA ASP A 219 -21.32 -24.07 -8.90
C ASP A 219 -20.94 -23.63 -10.32
N GLU A 220 -21.91 -23.18 -11.13
CA GLU A 220 -21.67 -22.68 -12.48
C GLU A 220 -20.78 -21.44 -12.50
N ILE A 221 -20.95 -20.54 -11.55
CA ILE A 221 -20.10 -19.35 -11.40
C ILE A 221 -18.66 -19.76 -11.12
N VAL A 222 -18.45 -20.68 -10.16
CA VAL A 222 -17.11 -21.17 -9.79
C VAL A 222 -16.46 -21.94 -10.93
N GLU A 223 -17.21 -22.82 -11.61
CA GLU A 223 -16.74 -23.57 -12.77
C GLU A 223 -16.34 -22.64 -13.92
N SER A 224 -17.20 -21.69 -14.26
CA SER A 224 -16.90 -20.68 -15.30
C SER A 224 -15.66 -19.86 -14.96
N PHE A 225 -15.54 -19.41 -13.70
CA PHE A 225 -14.35 -18.69 -13.25
C PHE A 225 -13.08 -19.55 -13.33
N SER A 226 -13.16 -20.83 -13.02
CA SER A 226 -12.02 -21.76 -13.06
C SER A 226 -11.34 -21.84 -14.43
N THR A 227 -12.10 -21.63 -15.51
CA THR A 227 -11.59 -21.65 -16.91
C THR A 227 -10.67 -20.47 -17.24
N VAL A 228 -10.72 -19.41 -16.45
CA VAL A 228 -9.99 -18.15 -16.72
C VAL A 228 -9.21 -17.61 -15.52
N ALA A 229 -9.27 -18.29 -14.37
CA ALA A 229 -8.64 -17.85 -13.14
C ALA A 229 -7.12 -17.65 -13.28
N ASP A 230 -6.44 -18.51 -14.06
CA ASP A 230 -5.00 -18.41 -14.33
C ASP A 230 -4.57 -17.19 -15.16
N LYS A 231 -5.53 -16.48 -15.77
CA LYS A 231 -5.33 -15.22 -16.49
C LYS A 231 -5.53 -13.97 -15.61
N VAL A 232 -5.97 -14.15 -14.37
CA VAL A 232 -6.10 -13.07 -13.38
C VAL A 232 -4.73 -12.78 -12.79
N SER A 233 -4.39 -11.50 -12.61
CA SER A 233 -3.09 -11.13 -12.02
C SER A 233 -2.95 -11.63 -10.57
N THR A 234 -1.74 -12.04 -10.19
CA THR A 234 -1.41 -12.55 -8.84
C THR A 234 -1.91 -11.65 -7.71
N PRO A 235 -1.70 -10.31 -7.76
CA PRO A 235 -2.22 -9.43 -6.70
C PRO A 235 -3.75 -9.48 -6.55
N VAL A 236 -4.49 -9.63 -7.66
CA VAL A 236 -5.96 -9.74 -7.60
C VAL A 236 -6.38 -11.10 -7.05
N LEU A 237 -5.72 -12.19 -7.45
CA LEU A 237 -5.99 -13.53 -6.91
C LEU A 237 -5.74 -13.58 -5.40
N LEU A 238 -4.60 -13.06 -4.92
CA LEU A 238 -4.27 -13.02 -3.49
C LEU A 238 -5.28 -12.21 -2.68
N GLN A 239 -5.68 -11.03 -3.18
CA GLN A 239 -6.71 -10.22 -2.52
C GLN A 239 -8.07 -10.93 -2.52
N THR A 240 -8.43 -11.61 -3.61
CA THR A 240 -9.68 -12.38 -3.69
C THR A 240 -9.65 -13.58 -2.75
N LEU A 241 -8.51 -14.28 -2.65
CA LEU A 241 -8.31 -15.39 -1.70
C LEU A 241 -8.48 -14.91 -0.26
N ALA A 242 -7.80 -13.85 0.13
CA ALA A 242 -7.91 -13.26 1.46
C ALA A 242 -9.36 -12.82 1.75
N HIS A 243 -10.04 -12.20 0.78
CA HIS A 243 -11.45 -11.82 0.93
C HIS A 243 -12.33 -13.01 1.29
N PHE A 244 -12.27 -14.12 0.55
CA PHE A 244 -13.09 -15.30 0.82
C PHE A 244 -12.62 -16.11 2.04
N GLN A 245 -11.37 -15.95 2.47
CA GLN A 245 -10.86 -16.53 3.70
C GLN A 245 -11.41 -15.84 4.95
N TYR A 246 -11.48 -14.51 4.93
CA TYR A 246 -11.82 -13.68 6.10
C TYR A 246 -13.22 -13.08 6.05
N ARG A 247 -13.97 -13.28 4.99
CA ARG A 247 -15.27 -12.65 4.73
C ARG A 247 -16.27 -12.76 5.88
N ASN A 248 -16.31 -13.92 6.54
CA ASN A 248 -17.25 -14.22 7.62
C ASN A 248 -16.60 -14.06 9.02
N CYS A 249 -15.34 -13.60 9.09
CA CYS A 249 -14.59 -13.48 10.35
C CYS A 249 -14.49 -12.02 10.83
N GLU A 250 -15.09 -11.07 10.12
CA GLU A 250 -14.99 -9.64 10.40
C GLU A 250 -16.35 -9.09 10.82
N ASP A 251 -16.41 -8.49 12.00
CA ASP A 251 -17.59 -7.75 12.44
C ASP A 251 -17.75 -6.44 11.66
N LEU A 252 -16.63 -5.82 11.31
CA LEU A 252 -16.57 -4.63 10.45
C LEU A 252 -15.59 -4.83 9.30
N ARG A 253 -15.98 -4.33 8.13
CA ARG A 253 -15.13 -4.32 6.93
C ARG A 253 -14.47 -2.96 6.77
N THR A 254 -13.17 -2.95 6.59
CA THR A 254 -12.41 -1.74 6.30
C THR A 254 -12.23 -1.58 4.79
N VAL A 255 -12.67 -0.44 4.26
CA VAL A 255 -12.51 -0.08 2.85
C VAL A 255 -11.70 1.21 2.75
N MET A 256 -10.65 1.16 1.94
CA MET A 256 -9.80 2.32 1.61
C MET A 256 -9.95 2.61 0.11
N PRO A 257 -10.89 3.47 -0.32
CA PRO A 257 -11.10 3.77 -1.73
C PRO A 257 -9.81 4.25 -2.40
N LYS A 258 -9.37 3.54 -3.44
CA LYS A 258 -8.12 3.79 -4.18
C LYS A 258 -6.86 3.79 -3.28
N GLY A 259 -6.86 3.04 -2.17
CA GLY A 259 -5.76 3.02 -1.21
C GLY A 259 -5.59 4.31 -0.40
N ASN A 260 -6.50 5.27 -0.53
CA ASN A 260 -6.43 6.54 0.19
C ASN A 260 -6.97 6.39 1.62
N VAL A 261 -6.06 6.49 2.59
CA VAL A 261 -6.40 6.36 4.03
C VAL A 261 -7.25 7.51 4.56
N ALA A 262 -7.16 8.70 3.97
CA ALA A 262 -8.05 9.82 4.32
C ALA A 262 -9.53 9.55 3.98
N LYS A 263 -9.78 8.52 3.15
CA LYS A 263 -11.13 8.06 2.76
C LYS A 263 -11.47 6.70 3.35
N ILE A 264 -10.84 6.32 4.46
CA ILE A 264 -11.14 5.07 5.16
C ILE A 264 -12.61 5.05 5.56
N GLN A 265 -13.26 3.94 5.29
CA GLN A 265 -14.64 3.69 5.67
C GLN A 265 -14.73 2.34 6.35
N THR A 266 -15.46 2.29 7.44
CA THR A 266 -15.89 1.05 8.07
C THR A 266 -17.31 0.75 7.60
N LEU A 267 -17.54 -0.47 7.22
CA LEU A 267 -18.84 -1.00 6.80
C LEU A 267 -19.17 -2.19 7.71
N ASP A 268 -20.44 -2.38 7.99
CA ASP A 268 -20.90 -3.56 8.73
C ASP A 268 -20.49 -4.85 7.98
N SER A 269 -20.46 -5.96 8.70
CA SER A 269 -20.29 -7.29 8.14
C SER A 269 -21.28 -7.53 7.00
N PHE A 270 -20.99 -8.51 6.15
CA PHE A 270 -21.96 -8.87 5.11
C PHE A 270 -23.22 -9.48 5.74
N SER A 271 -24.37 -8.84 5.52
CA SER A 271 -25.67 -9.31 6.00
C SER A 271 -26.14 -10.59 5.28
N GLN A 272 -25.61 -10.88 4.09
CA GLN A 272 -25.91 -12.09 3.34
C GLN A 272 -24.74 -13.07 3.44
N GLU A 273 -25.04 -14.26 3.93
CA GLU A 273 -24.12 -15.39 3.82
C GLU A 273 -24.03 -15.84 2.36
N ILE A 274 -22.85 -16.27 1.98
CA ILE A 274 -22.62 -17.05 0.75
C ILE A 274 -22.33 -18.48 1.20
N GLY A 275 -22.69 -19.45 0.37
CA GLY A 275 -22.43 -20.86 0.64
C GLY A 275 -20.94 -21.18 0.82
N ASP A 276 -20.59 -22.45 0.92
CA ASP A 276 -19.20 -22.88 1.10
C ASP A 276 -18.31 -22.38 -0.03
N THR A 277 -17.31 -21.58 0.31
CA THR A 277 -16.33 -21.01 -0.62
C THR A 277 -15.08 -21.87 -0.81
N THR A 278 -15.03 -23.06 -0.26
CA THR A 278 -13.85 -23.95 -0.30
C THR A 278 -13.47 -24.27 -1.75
N LYS A 279 -14.44 -24.64 -2.58
CA LYS A 279 -14.25 -24.88 -4.02
C LYS A 279 -13.60 -23.69 -4.72
N LEU A 280 -14.10 -22.47 -4.48
CA LEU A 280 -13.58 -21.25 -5.07
C LEU A 280 -12.16 -20.96 -4.60
N ARG A 281 -11.88 -21.11 -3.31
CA ARG A 281 -10.53 -20.92 -2.75
C ARG A 281 -9.53 -21.88 -3.37
N VAL A 282 -9.92 -23.16 -3.58
CA VAL A 282 -9.09 -24.15 -4.28
C VAL A 282 -8.82 -23.73 -5.73
N VAL A 283 -9.83 -23.22 -6.46
CA VAL A 283 -9.64 -22.69 -7.83
C VAL A 283 -8.61 -21.55 -7.85
N ILE A 284 -8.69 -20.63 -6.89
CA ILE A 284 -7.76 -19.51 -6.79
C ILE A 284 -6.34 -19.99 -6.46
N ILE A 285 -6.19 -20.92 -5.50
CA ILE A 285 -4.88 -21.50 -5.13
C ILE A 285 -4.26 -22.22 -6.32
N ASN A 286 -5.03 -23.02 -7.06
CA ASN A 286 -4.54 -23.71 -8.27
C ASN A 286 -4.10 -22.72 -9.37
N ALA A 287 -4.79 -21.57 -9.50
CA ALA A 287 -4.39 -20.52 -10.43
C ALA A 287 -3.08 -19.85 -10.01
N LEU A 288 -2.88 -19.60 -8.71
CA LEU A 288 -1.64 -19.08 -8.15
C LEU A 288 -0.50 -20.08 -8.34
N ASP A 289 -0.74 -21.36 -8.04
CA ASP A 289 0.24 -22.45 -8.24
C ASP A 289 0.76 -22.50 -9.69
N LYS A 290 -0.16 -22.44 -10.67
CA LYS A 290 0.22 -22.38 -12.10
C LYS A 290 1.05 -21.15 -12.47
N GLN A 291 0.88 -20.04 -11.77
CA GLN A 291 1.66 -18.82 -12.04
C GLN A 291 3.03 -18.89 -11.37
N TYR A 292 3.08 -19.36 -10.12
CA TYR A 292 4.32 -19.47 -9.35
C TYR A 292 5.24 -20.57 -9.89
N SER A 293 4.71 -21.71 -10.33
CA SER A 293 5.51 -22.81 -10.89
C SER A 293 6.26 -22.46 -12.18
N LYS A 294 5.94 -21.34 -12.83
CA LYS A 294 6.68 -20.83 -13.99
C LYS A 294 7.94 -20.05 -13.63
N ARG A 295 8.14 -19.72 -12.35
CA ARG A 295 9.28 -18.95 -11.85
C ARG A 295 10.42 -19.89 -11.44
N SER A 296 11.58 -19.30 -11.14
CA SER A 296 12.76 -20.06 -10.71
C SER A 296 12.46 -20.86 -9.43
N PRO A 297 12.95 -22.10 -9.33
CA PRO A 297 12.79 -22.91 -8.13
C PRO A 297 13.41 -22.25 -6.89
N LEU A 298 12.77 -22.41 -5.72
CA LEU A 298 13.29 -21.93 -4.44
C LEU A 298 14.19 -22.95 -3.73
N GLY A 299 14.16 -24.23 -4.14
CA GLY A 299 14.87 -25.30 -3.42
C GLY A 299 14.19 -25.66 -2.09
N ASN A 300 14.98 -25.95 -1.07
CA ASN A 300 14.49 -26.18 0.29
C ASN A 300 14.21 -24.84 0.98
N VAL A 301 13.06 -24.71 1.60
CA VAL A 301 12.60 -23.43 2.16
C VAL A 301 12.19 -23.60 3.62
N TRP A 302 12.73 -22.76 4.48
CA TRP A 302 12.27 -22.60 5.85
C TRP A 302 11.49 -21.30 6.00
N ILE A 303 10.38 -21.31 6.74
CA ILE A 303 9.45 -20.16 6.86
C ILE A 303 9.14 -19.91 8.32
N ASP A 304 9.44 -18.72 8.78
CA ASP A 304 9.15 -18.22 10.12
C ASP A 304 7.67 -17.88 10.27
N ASP A 305 7.04 -18.39 11.32
CA ASP A 305 5.64 -18.10 11.67
C ASP A 305 5.39 -16.62 12.00
N GLU A 306 6.41 -15.89 12.47
CA GLU A 306 6.30 -14.46 12.76
C GLU A 306 5.95 -13.63 11.52
N LEU A 307 6.23 -14.12 10.30
CA LEU A 307 5.81 -13.47 9.06
C LEU A 307 4.28 -13.38 8.88
N LYS A 308 3.50 -14.04 9.73
CA LYS A 308 2.03 -13.87 9.83
C LYS A 308 1.65 -12.46 10.30
N ASN A 309 2.56 -11.78 10.97
CA ASN A 309 2.38 -10.42 11.46
C ASN A 309 2.61 -9.34 10.39
N PHE A 310 3.16 -9.68 9.23
CA PHE A 310 3.54 -8.72 8.19
C PHE A 310 2.63 -8.86 6.96
N ILE A 311 2.05 -7.74 6.54
CA ILE A 311 1.04 -7.67 5.48
C ILE A 311 1.68 -7.24 4.16
N ILE A 312 1.19 -7.78 3.03
CA ILE A 312 1.61 -7.38 1.68
C ILE A 312 0.92 -6.07 1.27
N PRO A 313 1.67 -5.05 0.78
CA PRO A 313 1.13 -3.73 0.44
C PRO A 313 0.55 -3.65 -0.98
N PHE A 314 -0.59 -4.28 -1.29
CA PHE A 314 -1.12 -4.32 -2.66
C PHE A 314 -1.47 -2.96 -3.29
N SER A 315 -2.03 -2.04 -2.53
CA SER A 315 -2.49 -0.74 -3.06
C SER A 315 -2.37 0.39 -2.05
N GLN A 316 -1.65 0.13 -0.98
CA GLN A 316 -1.51 1.07 0.13
C GLN A 316 -0.18 1.78 -0.03
N ARG A 317 -0.24 3.07 -0.36
CA ARG A 317 0.94 3.93 -0.34
C ARG A 317 1.24 4.33 1.09
N SER A 318 2.51 4.35 1.45
CA SER A 318 2.95 5.02 2.68
C SER A 318 2.60 6.51 2.58
N ALA A 319 2.07 7.08 3.67
CA ALA A 319 1.84 8.52 3.75
C ALA A 319 3.11 9.26 4.15
N ASN A 320 4.03 8.60 4.80
CA ASN A 320 5.24 9.16 5.39
C ASN A 320 6.49 8.43 4.89
N SER A 321 7.66 9.04 5.06
CA SER A 321 8.95 8.45 4.70
C SER A 321 9.56 7.74 5.89
N THR A 322 10.02 6.51 5.68
CA THR A 322 10.71 5.70 6.69
C THR A 322 12.04 5.19 6.15
N TYR A 323 13.03 4.99 7.01
CA TYR A 323 14.28 4.34 6.65
C TYR A 323 14.08 2.87 6.28
N LYS A 324 13.15 2.18 6.98
CA LYS A 324 12.67 0.84 6.68
C LYS A 324 11.18 0.93 6.29
N SER A 325 10.83 0.54 5.07
CA SER A 325 9.44 0.59 4.62
C SER A 325 8.58 -0.39 5.42
N MET A 326 7.61 0.13 6.14
CA MET A 326 6.64 -0.66 6.91
C MET A 326 5.28 -0.68 6.21
N THR A 327 4.67 -1.86 6.14
CA THR A 327 3.35 -2.01 5.55
C THR A 327 2.25 -1.79 6.58
N ARG A 328 1.24 -0.99 6.25
CA ARG A 328 0.08 -0.74 7.12
C ARG A 328 -0.61 -2.02 7.54
N GLY A 329 -0.87 -2.15 8.85
CA GLY A 329 -1.44 -3.33 9.48
C GLY A 329 -0.40 -4.36 9.93
N SER A 330 0.88 -4.17 9.61
CA SER A 330 1.97 -5.00 10.15
C SER A 330 2.11 -4.81 11.65
N ARG A 331 2.54 -5.85 12.34
CA ARG A 331 2.61 -5.93 13.80
C ARG A 331 4.01 -6.29 14.24
N PHE A 332 4.51 -5.54 15.23
CA PHE A 332 5.83 -5.74 15.83
C PHE A 332 5.67 -6.09 17.30
N THR A 333 6.38 -7.09 17.78
CA THR A 333 6.35 -7.50 19.18
C THR A 333 7.17 -6.54 20.03
N LEU A 334 6.61 -6.11 21.15
CA LEU A 334 7.30 -5.35 22.20
C LEU A 334 7.86 -6.29 23.25
N ALA A 335 9.14 -6.17 23.53
CA ALA A 335 9.84 -6.96 24.55
C ALA A 335 9.63 -6.38 25.96
N LYS A 336 9.39 -5.05 26.07
CA LYS A 336 9.30 -4.33 27.36
C LYS A 336 7.91 -3.72 27.56
N SER A 337 7.59 -3.43 28.83
CA SER A 337 6.33 -2.80 29.21
C SER A 337 6.34 -1.30 29.10
N ASN A 338 7.50 -0.68 29.24
CA ASN A 338 7.63 0.77 29.20
C ASN A 338 7.97 1.23 27.79
N VAL A 339 7.16 2.13 27.25
CA VAL A 339 7.34 2.68 25.90
C VAL A 339 7.34 4.20 25.98
N ARG A 340 8.28 4.84 25.28
CA ARG A 340 8.30 6.28 25.03
C ARG A 340 7.92 6.53 23.60
N PHE A 341 6.90 7.38 23.38
CA PHE A 341 6.62 8.04 22.09
C PHE A 341 7.25 9.41 22.08
N PHE A 342 7.66 9.88 20.89
CA PHE A 342 8.13 11.25 20.73
C PHE A 342 7.74 11.84 19.38
N ILE A 343 7.66 13.17 19.33
CA ILE A 343 7.71 13.97 18.12
C ILE A 343 8.90 14.92 18.24
N TRP A 344 9.66 15.05 17.18
CA TRP A 344 10.73 16.03 17.03
C TRP A 344 10.44 16.89 15.81
N TRP A 345 10.70 18.21 15.92
CA TRP A 345 10.50 19.12 14.80
C TRP A 345 11.40 20.35 14.90
N THR A 346 11.53 21.09 13.78
CA THR A 346 12.13 22.43 13.70
C THR A 346 11.17 23.39 13.02
N ASN A 347 11.39 24.68 13.22
CA ASN A 347 10.67 25.69 12.44
C ASN A 347 11.03 25.59 10.96
N THR A 348 10.14 26.06 10.09
CA THR A 348 10.39 26.10 8.66
C THR A 348 11.33 27.27 8.31
N GLU A 349 12.25 27.07 7.36
CA GLU A 349 13.17 28.12 6.89
C GLU A 349 12.45 29.36 6.32
N PHE A 350 11.21 29.20 5.88
CA PHE A 350 10.39 30.24 5.25
C PHE A 350 9.20 30.69 6.10
N GLY A 351 9.04 30.15 7.32
CA GLY A 351 7.92 30.44 8.21
C GLY A 351 8.10 31.76 8.95
N CYS A 352 7.05 32.60 8.99
CA CYS A 352 7.02 33.81 9.81
C CYS A 352 6.55 33.54 11.24
N HIS A 353 6.21 32.29 11.56
CA HIS A 353 5.60 31.89 12.84
C HIS A 353 6.31 30.68 13.42
N PRO A 354 6.38 30.55 14.75
CA PRO A 354 6.79 29.31 15.41
C PRO A 354 5.88 28.16 14.96
N VAL A 355 6.50 27.01 14.71
CA VAL A 355 5.77 25.76 14.43
C VAL A 355 5.50 25.07 15.74
N ASP A 356 4.26 24.67 15.92
CA ASP A 356 3.70 24.02 17.09
C ASP A 356 3.12 22.66 16.70
N LEU A 357 3.75 21.58 17.16
CA LEU A 357 3.32 20.20 16.93
C LEU A 357 3.07 19.50 18.27
N ASP A 358 1.81 19.15 18.51
CA ASP A 358 1.36 18.48 19.72
C ASP A 358 1.45 16.96 19.60
N LEU A 359 2.05 16.31 20.60
CA LEU A 359 1.97 14.87 20.82
C LEU A 359 0.84 14.57 21.81
N SER A 360 0.01 13.59 21.50
CA SER A 360 -1.08 13.14 22.38
C SER A 360 -1.22 11.62 22.30
N VAL A 361 -1.77 11.02 23.37
CA VAL A 361 -2.06 9.58 23.40
C VAL A 361 -3.46 9.37 23.97
N ALA A 362 -4.30 8.63 23.22
CA ALA A 362 -5.64 8.23 23.68
C ALA A 362 -5.65 6.76 24.11
N PHE A 363 -6.48 6.44 25.09
CA PHE A 363 -6.61 5.11 25.70
C PHE A 363 -8.00 4.53 25.48
N TYR A 364 -8.07 3.26 25.10
CA TYR A 364 -9.31 2.56 24.83
C TYR A 364 -9.34 1.19 25.53
N ASN A 365 -10.53 0.77 25.96
CA ASN A 365 -10.76 -0.58 26.45
C ASN A 365 -10.87 -1.60 25.29
N GLU A 366 -11.10 -2.88 25.62
CA GLU A 366 -11.22 -3.97 24.62
C GLU A 366 -12.34 -3.74 23.58
N ASN A 367 -13.40 -3.02 23.95
CA ASN A 367 -14.54 -2.71 23.10
C ASN A 367 -14.42 -1.32 22.42
N TRP A 368 -13.22 -0.73 22.41
CA TRP A 368 -12.95 0.60 21.87
C TRP A 368 -13.71 1.74 22.57
N GLY A 369 -14.20 1.48 23.78
CA GLY A 369 -14.69 2.53 24.67
C GLY A 369 -13.52 3.41 25.11
N TYR A 370 -13.67 4.72 24.95
CA TYR A 370 -12.69 5.70 25.41
C TYR A 370 -12.53 5.65 26.93
N VAL A 371 -11.29 5.58 27.43
CA VAL A 371 -10.94 5.52 28.85
C VAL A 371 -10.35 6.85 29.33
N GLY A 372 -9.50 7.49 28.52
CA GLY A 372 -8.83 8.73 28.85
C GLY A 372 -7.76 9.09 27.83
N HIS A 373 -7.01 10.14 28.09
CA HIS A 373 -5.89 10.57 27.25
C HIS A 373 -4.80 11.29 28.07
N VAL A 374 -3.68 11.51 27.45
CA VAL A 374 -2.63 12.45 27.86
C VAL A 374 -2.29 13.32 26.66
N SER A 375 -2.25 14.65 26.87
CA SER A 375 -2.02 15.66 25.85
C SER A 375 -1.49 16.94 26.48
N TYR A 376 -1.29 18.01 25.71
CA TYR A 376 -0.93 19.33 26.25
C TYR A 376 -1.98 19.89 27.26
N THR A 377 -3.25 19.42 27.16
CA THR A 377 -4.32 19.83 28.09
C THR A 377 -4.35 19.00 29.39
N GLU A 378 -3.80 17.80 29.37
CA GLU A 378 -3.71 16.88 30.51
C GLU A 378 -2.35 16.16 30.47
N LEU A 379 -1.34 16.76 31.12
CA LEU A 379 0.07 16.32 31.01
C LEU A 379 0.37 14.99 31.71
N GLU A 380 -0.49 14.49 32.58
CA GLU A 380 -0.27 13.24 33.29
C GLU A 380 -1.57 12.49 33.59
N ASN A 381 -1.47 11.18 33.60
CA ASN A 381 -2.47 10.30 34.18
C ASN A 381 -1.73 9.32 35.12
N SER A 382 -1.68 9.69 36.39
CA SER A 382 -0.90 8.95 37.41
C SER A 382 -1.44 7.52 37.64
N LEU A 383 -2.75 7.29 37.48
CA LEU A 383 -3.35 5.97 37.60
C LEU A 383 -2.85 5.02 36.50
N LEU A 384 -2.78 5.52 35.28
CA LEU A 384 -2.29 4.78 34.11
C LEU A 384 -0.75 4.83 33.97
N ARG A 385 -0.05 5.53 34.86
CA ARG A 385 1.40 5.77 34.81
C ARG A 385 1.84 6.28 33.43
N CYS A 386 1.14 7.32 32.98
CA CYS A 386 1.39 7.97 31.71
C CYS A 386 1.75 9.45 31.91
N TYR A 387 2.85 9.91 31.32
CA TYR A 387 3.46 11.22 31.58
C TYR A 387 3.90 11.88 30.29
N HIS A 388 3.49 13.13 30.09
CA HIS A 388 3.91 14.01 29.01
C HIS A 388 5.10 14.89 29.45
N SER A 389 6.04 15.17 28.57
CA SER A 389 7.23 15.98 28.85
C SER A 389 6.96 17.46 29.09
N GLY A 390 5.79 17.94 28.72
CA GLY A 390 5.39 19.34 28.73
C GLY A 390 5.07 19.85 27.32
N ASP A 391 4.32 20.93 27.24
CA ASP A 391 3.86 21.59 26.01
C ASP A 391 4.95 22.53 25.47
N ILE A 392 5.43 22.28 24.24
CA ILE A 392 6.48 23.05 23.55
C ILE A 392 5.90 23.66 22.29
N THR A 393 5.67 24.96 22.30
CA THR A 393 4.95 25.71 21.25
C THR A 393 5.85 26.31 20.16
N ASN A 394 7.16 25.99 20.16
CA ASN A 394 8.11 26.58 19.21
C ASN A 394 9.24 25.60 18.85
N GLY A 395 9.36 25.26 17.58
CA GLY A 395 10.39 24.36 17.05
C GLY A 395 11.84 24.83 17.25
N ASP A 396 12.09 26.09 17.64
CA ASP A 396 13.42 26.65 17.87
C ASP A 396 13.75 26.88 19.35
N ASP A 397 12.90 26.46 20.29
CA ASP A 397 13.10 26.71 21.74
C ASP A 397 14.44 26.16 22.27
N PHE A 398 14.97 25.14 21.60
CA PHE A 398 16.29 24.54 21.92
C PHE A 398 17.38 24.90 20.89
N GLY A 399 17.19 25.96 20.13
CA GLY A 399 18.12 26.42 19.10
C GLY A 399 18.20 25.46 17.90
N SER A 400 19.38 25.30 17.30
CA SER A 400 19.56 24.46 16.10
C SER A 400 19.27 22.96 16.30
N LYS A 401 18.96 22.52 17.53
CA LYS A 401 18.64 21.12 17.83
C LYS A 401 17.17 20.77 17.60
N GLY A 402 16.31 21.76 17.36
CA GLY A 402 14.87 21.56 17.25
C GLY A 402 14.19 21.35 18.61
N ALA A 403 12.88 21.19 18.60
CA ALA A 403 12.05 20.87 19.76
C ALA A 403 11.64 19.40 19.77
N SER A 404 11.31 18.85 20.93
CA SER A 404 10.80 17.49 21.04
C SER A 404 9.85 17.36 22.23
N GLU A 405 8.67 16.83 21.98
CA GLU A 405 7.78 16.33 23.01
C GLU A 405 7.86 14.82 23.08
N PHE A 406 7.68 14.27 24.30
CA PHE A 406 7.57 12.84 24.49
C PHE A 406 6.51 12.47 25.52
N ILE A 407 5.97 11.25 25.38
CA ILE A 407 5.01 10.65 26.31
C ILE A 407 5.53 9.27 26.68
N ASP A 408 5.65 9.04 28.00
CA ASP A 408 6.00 7.75 28.58
C ASP A 408 4.73 7.01 29.01
N VAL A 409 4.66 5.71 28.69
CA VAL A 409 3.53 4.83 29.04
C VAL A 409 4.04 3.53 29.68
N ASP A 410 3.31 3.07 30.70
CA ASP A 410 3.49 1.74 31.31
C ASP A 410 2.33 0.83 30.89
N LEU A 411 2.60 -0.09 29.96
CA LEU A 411 1.58 -0.96 29.38
C LEU A 411 1.00 -1.96 30.40
N ASP A 412 1.74 -2.35 31.45
CA ASP A 412 1.22 -3.22 32.50
C ASP A 412 0.25 -2.48 33.41
N ALA A 413 0.59 -1.25 33.79
CA ALA A 413 -0.33 -0.41 34.54
C ALA A 413 -1.61 -0.12 33.75
N MET A 414 -1.48 0.21 32.46
CA MET A 414 -2.61 0.45 31.57
C MET A 414 -3.53 -0.76 31.46
N LEU A 415 -2.97 -1.94 31.23
CA LEU A 415 -3.76 -3.18 31.11
C LEU A 415 -4.47 -3.53 32.42
N SER A 416 -3.84 -3.29 33.58
CA SER A 416 -4.46 -3.51 34.90
C SER A 416 -5.68 -2.63 35.16
N GLU A 417 -5.72 -1.43 34.54
CA GLU A 417 -6.82 -0.47 34.61
C GLU A 417 -7.82 -0.62 33.45
N GLY A 418 -7.73 -1.72 32.67
CA GLY A 418 -8.66 -2.05 31.59
C GLY A 418 -8.40 -1.33 30.26
N VAL A 419 -7.23 -0.70 30.08
CA VAL A 419 -6.80 -0.15 28.80
C VAL A 419 -6.22 -1.28 27.94
N HIS A 420 -6.83 -1.54 26.79
CA HIS A 420 -6.38 -2.53 25.83
C HIS A 420 -5.61 -1.91 24.67
N TYR A 421 -5.97 -0.69 24.25
CA TYR A 421 -5.33 -0.02 23.13
C TYR A 421 -4.82 1.37 23.50
N VAL A 422 -3.57 1.65 23.08
CA VAL A 422 -2.90 2.94 23.23
C VAL A 422 -2.67 3.51 21.85
N VAL A 423 -3.16 4.74 21.59
CA VAL A 423 -3.16 5.37 20.26
C VAL A 423 -2.45 6.71 20.30
N PRO A 424 -1.15 6.76 20.00
CA PRO A 424 -0.44 8.04 19.86
C PRO A 424 -0.90 8.77 18.60
N GLN A 425 -0.94 10.09 18.69
CA GLN A 425 -1.39 11.01 17.66
C GLN A 425 -0.51 12.24 17.66
N VAL A 426 -0.24 12.77 16.45
CA VAL A 426 0.47 14.04 16.26
C VAL A 426 -0.45 15.01 15.57
N TYR A 427 -0.53 16.23 16.11
CA TYR A 427 -1.33 17.33 15.59
C TYR A 427 -0.42 18.50 15.22
N SER A 428 -0.66 19.15 14.08
CA SER A 428 -0.08 20.45 13.78
C SER A 428 -1.04 21.53 14.29
N TYR A 429 -0.78 22.05 15.48
CA TYR A 429 -1.61 23.10 16.10
C TYR A 429 -1.48 24.44 15.35
N SER A 430 -0.28 24.82 14.96
CA SER A 430 0.00 26.02 14.17
C SER A 430 -0.57 25.98 12.75
N GLY A 431 -0.91 24.78 12.23
CA GLY A 431 -1.71 24.61 11.03
C GLY A 431 -0.94 24.32 9.74
N GLU A 432 0.37 24.12 9.80
CA GLU A 432 1.19 23.66 8.68
C GLU A 432 0.89 22.20 8.37
N ASN A 433 1.04 21.79 7.11
CA ASN A 433 1.06 20.39 6.76
C ASN A 433 2.40 19.77 7.15
N PHE A 434 2.43 18.50 7.55
CA PHE A 434 3.69 17.82 7.89
C PHE A 434 4.72 17.84 6.76
N SER A 435 4.29 17.86 5.49
CA SER A 435 5.21 18.00 4.35
C SER A 435 5.95 19.35 4.29
N GLN A 436 5.55 20.32 5.09
CA GLN A 436 6.14 21.67 5.14
C GLN A 436 7.08 21.85 6.35
N VAL A 437 7.08 20.91 7.27
CA VAL A 437 7.80 20.97 8.54
C VAL A 437 8.77 19.82 8.62
N PRO A 438 10.09 20.04 8.85
CA PRO A 438 10.99 18.95 9.21
C PRO A 438 10.56 18.36 10.55
N CYS A 439 9.93 17.19 10.54
CA CYS A 439 9.44 16.55 11.76
C CYS A 439 9.51 15.03 11.69
N THR A 440 9.77 14.41 12.84
CA THR A 440 9.96 12.97 12.97
C THR A 440 9.21 12.46 14.19
N PHE A 441 8.33 11.48 13.99
CA PHE A 441 7.71 10.71 15.07
C PHE A 441 8.51 9.42 15.30
N GLY A 442 8.58 8.95 16.53
CA GLY A 442 9.17 7.66 16.83
C GLY A 442 8.72 7.08 18.17
N TRP A 443 9.21 5.87 18.45
CA TRP A 443 9.00 5.21 19.73
C TRP A 443 10.22 4.38 20.11
N MET A 444 10.41 4.18 21.42
CA MET A 444 11.45 3.32 21.97
C MET A 444 10.95 2.56 23.19
N GLU A 445 11.45 1.35 23.36
CA GLU A 445 11.22 0.56 24.57
C GLU A 445 12.24 0.96 25.64
N ARG A 446 11.80 1.02 26.89
CA ARG A 446 12.63 1.42 28.03
C ARG A 446 12.60 0.38 29.14
N GLU A 447 13.66 0.29 29.95
CA GLU A 447 13.70 -0.60 31.14
C GLU A 447 12.72 -0.12 32.22
N ASP A 448 12.69 1.17 32.50
CA ASP A 448 11.70 1.80 33.36
C ASP A 448 11.41 3.25 32.92
N LEU A 449 10.36 3.85 33.48
CA LEU A 449 9.95 5.23 33.15
C LEU A 449 10.94 6.28 33.69
N ASN A 450 11.76 5.93 34.69
CA ASN A 450 12.65 6.83 35.39
C ASN A 450 14.13 6.59 35.07
N SER A 451 14.46 5.83 34.02
CA SER A 451 15.82 5.40 33.71
C SER A 451 16.86 6.52 33.52
N GLY A 452 16.40 7.77 33.39
CA GLY A 452 17.32 8.91 33.21
C GLY A 452 18.16 8.85 31.93
N GLU A 453 17.84 7.93 31.01
CA GLU A 453 18.54 7.79 29.75
C GLU A 453 18.42 9.07 28.94
N ILE A 454 19.55 9.55 28.44
CA ILE A 454 19.57 10.69 27.53
C ILE A 454 18.91 10.24 26.22
N TYR A 455 17.85 10.96 25.90
CA TYR A 455 17.09 10.71 24.69
C TYR A 455 17.62 11.63 23.58
N GLU A 456 18.08 11.03 22.49
CA GLU A 456 18.48 11.73 21.26
C GLU A 456 17.60 11.24 20.11
N PRO A 457 16.64 12.05 19.63
CA PRO A 457 15.66 11.64 18.62
C PRO A 457 16.27 11.04 17.36
N THR A 458 17.44 11.54 16.95
CA THR A 458 18.11 11.11 15.71
C THR A 458 18.71 9.71 15.78
N THR A 459 18.85 9.14 16.99
CA THR A 459 19.46 7.81 17.21
C THR A 459 18.43 6.72 17.45
N VAL A 460 17.14 7.05 17.54
CA VAL A 460 16.07 6.07 17.77
C VAL A 460 15.83 5.26 16.51
N GLU A 461 15.88 3.93 16.62
CA GLU A 461 15.72 3.02 15.48
C GLU A 461 14.31 3.09 14.88
N ASN A 462 13.29 3.15 15.74
CA ASN A 462 11.89 3.15 15.30
C ASN A 462 11.40 4.60 15.12
N GLN A 463 11.70 5.18 13.96
CA GLN A 463 11.31 6.55 13.64
C GLN A 463 10.81 6.69 12.19
N ILE A 464 9.97 7.70 11.98
CA ILE A 464 9.43 8.08 10.68
C ILE A 464 9.43 9.59 10.52
N SER A 465 9.81 10.06 9.35
CA SER A 465 9.62 11.44 8.96
C SER A 465 8.19 11.64 8.48
N LEU A 466 7.43 12.50 9.15
CA LEU A 466 6.07 12.85 8.75
C LEU A 466 6.14 13.77 7.53
N THR A 467 5.75 13.28 6.37
CA THR A 467 5.86 14.01 5.08
C THR A 467 4.53 14.16 4.36
N SER A 468 3.43 13.80 4.99
CA SER A 468 2.10 13.88 4.40
C SER A 468 1.60 15.34 4.30
N THR A 469 0.69 15.60 3.36
CA THR A 469 0.01 16.89 3.22
C THR A 469 -1.14 17.06 4.22
N SER A 470 -1.12 16.35 5.32
CA SER A 470 -2.11 16.39 6.39
C SER A 470 -1.59 17.09 7.64
N ARG A 471 -2.47 17.31 8.61
CA ARG A 471 -2.20 17.97 9.88
C ARG A 471 -2.45 17.08 11.09
N ILE A 472 -2.95 15.86 10.85
CA ILE A 472 -3.13 14.83 11.88
C ILE A 472 -2.45 13.56 11.38
N SER A 473 -1.64 12.96 12.24
CA SER A 473 -1.05 11.65 12.04
C SER A 473 -1.42 10.71 13.19
N ILE A 474 -1.78 9.48 12.85
CA ILE A 474 -1.93 8.36 13.79
C ILE A 474 -0.94 7.29 13.30
N PRO A 475 0.31 7.34 13.75
CA PRO A 475 1.37 6.51 13.17
C PRO A 475 1.21 5.03 13.48
N LEU A 476 0.72 4.72 14.67
CA LEU A 476 0.60 3.35 15.17
C LEU A 476 -0.52 3.21 16.22
N VAL A 477 -0.82 1.96 16.58
CA VAL A 477 -1.62 1.58 17.76
C VAL A 477 -0.85 0.53 18.53
N ILE A 478 -0.81 0.60 19.86
CA ILE A 478 -0.32 -0.50 20.68
C ILE A 478 -1.51 -1.32 21.18
N ASP A 479 -1.43 -2.64 20.98
CA ASP A 479 -2.24 -3.64 21.66
C ASP A 479 -1.49 -4.04 22.95
N CYS A 480 -1.99 -3.58 24.10
CA CYS A 480 -1.34 -3.82 25.39
C CYS A 480 -1.35 -5.29 25.78
N LYS A 481 -2.43 -6.03 25.45
CA LYS A 481 -2.61 -7.43 25.78
C LYS A 481 -1.69 -8.33 24.97
N GLU A 482 -1.66 -8.12 23.66
CA GLU A 482 -0.82 -8.89 22.73
C GLU A 482 0.64 -8.41 22.70
N ARG A 483 0.94 -7.29 23.38
CA ARG A 483 2.28 -6.65 23.35
C ARG A 483 2.76 -6.38 21.94
N LYS A 484 1.89 -5.80 21.10
CA LYS A 484 2.21 -5.52 19.70
C LYS A 484 1.99 -4.07 19.33
N VAL A 485 2.94 -3.51 18.62
CA VAL A 485 2.79 -2.27 17.86
C VAL A 485 2.14 -2.63 16.53
N ILE A 486 1.02 -2.03 16.21
CA ILE A 486 0.32 -2.17 14.93
C ILE A 486 0.60 -0.91 14.12
N TRP A 487 1.32 -1.06 13.02
CA TRP A 487 1.68 0.04 12.15
C TRP A 487 0.46 0.53 11.36
N THR A 488 0.05 1.78 11.54
CA THR A 488 -1.14 2.33 10.87
C THR A 488 -0.83 3.32 9.77
N ASP A 489 0.19 4.17 9.95
CA ASP A 489 0.59 5.24 9.02
C ASP A 489 -0.63 6.02 8.49
N LEU A 490 -1.57 6.34 9.39
CA LEU A 490 -2.78 7.06 9.06
C LEU A 490 -2.52 8.56 9.09
N SER A 491 -3.01 9.25 8.07
CA SER A 491 -2.94 10.71 7.96
C SER A 491 -4.31 11.25 7.57
N LYS A 492 -4.80 12.25 8.31
CA LYS A 492 -6.12 12.84 8.10
C LYS A 492 -6.02 14.31 7.75
N GLN A 493 -6.67 14.73 6.65
CA GLN A 493 -6.90 16.13 6.38
C GLN A 493 -8.10 16.61 7.19
N ILE A 494 -7.96 17.74 7.85
CA ILE A 494 -9.07 18.40 8.53
C ILE A 494 -9.83 19.23 7.49
N GLY A 495 -11.14 19.04 7.43
CA GLY A 495 -12.02 20.00 6.78
C GLY A 495 -12.11 21.25 7.67
N THR A 496 -11.75 22.39 7.13
CA THR A 496 -11.92 23.77 7.65
C THR A 496 -12.08 23.97 9.16
N GLU A 497 -11.05 24.60 9.76
CA GLU A 497 -11.05 25.44 10.97
C GLU A 497 -11.22 24.81 12.36
N ARG A 498 -10.21 25.00 13.23
CA ARG A 498 -10.25 25.04 14.69
C ARG A 498 -10.38 23.72 15.48
N SER A 499 -9.95 22.59 14.97
CA SER A 499 -9.98 21.36 15.77
C SER A 499 -8.74 20.49 15.60
N ASN A 500 -7.57 21.10 15.77
CA ASN A 500 -6.29 20.41 15.70
C ASN A 500 -5.88 19.85 17.08
N ASN A 501 -6.79 19.21 17.79
CA ASN A 501 -6.52 18.54 19.05
C ASN A 501 -7.24 17.18 19.12
N LEU A 502 -6.85 16.38 20.10
CA LEU A 502 -7.35 15.02 20.30
C LEU A 502 -8.87 15.03 20.57
N GLU A 503 -9.35 15.89 21.45
CA GLU A 503 -10.72 15.90 21.95
C GLU A 503 -11.75 16.11 20.83
N ASN A 504 -11.43 16.97 19.86
CA ASN A 504 -12.32 17.27 18.72
C ASN A 504 -12.26 16.21 17.61
N ASN A 505 -11.25 15.33 17.60
CA ASN A 505 -11.04 14.31 16.58
C ASN A 505 -11.30 12.88 17.07
N LEU A 506 -11.66 12.70 18.32
CA LEU A 506 -11.74 11.40 19.01
C LEU A 506 -12.52 10.34 18.23
N VAL A 507 -13.74 10.64 17.77
CA VAL A 507 -14.59 9.68 17.06
C VAL A 507 -13.94 9.21 15.74
N GLY A 508 -13.38 10.13 14.97
CA GLY A 508 -12.77 9.81 13.68
C GLY A 508 -11.46 9.04 13.80
N THR A 509 -10.68 9.34 14.84
CA THR A 509 -9.41 8.64 15.11
C THR A 509 -9.67 7.25 15.69
N THR A 510 -10.66 7.10 16.58
CA THR A 510 -11.11 5.80 17.10
C THR A 510 -11.52 4.85 15.98
N LEU A 511 -12.40 5.29 15.07
CA LEU A 511 -12.83 4.47 13.93
C LEU A 511 -11.67 4.07 13.02
N ALA A 512 -10.74 4.99 12.77
CA ALA A 512 -9.59 4.72 11.92
C ALA A 512 -8.63 3.71 12.58
N ALA A 513 -8.34 3.88 13.86
CA ALA A 513 -7.50 2.96 14.64
C ALA A 513 -8.15 1.57 14.74
N TYR A 514 -9.44 1.49 15.09
CA TYR A 514 -10.20 0.26 15.12
C TYR A 514 -10.15 -0.50 13.78
N ALA A 515 -10.38 0.22 12.69
CA ALA A 515 -10.34 -0.35 11.34
C ALA A 515 -8.96 -0.94 10.99
N MET A 516 -7.88 -0.33 11.46
CA MET A 516 -6.52 -0.80 11.21
C MET A 516 -6.14 -2.01 12.07
N VAL A 517 -6.56 -2.04 13.34
CA VAL A 517 -6.32 -3.18 14.23
C VAL A 517 -7.02 -4.44 13.70
N ASN A 518 -8.21 -4.28 13.13
CA ASN A 518 -8.99 -5.39 12.57
C ASN A 518 -8.73 -5.66 11.08
N LEU A 519 -7.75 -5.00 10.47
CA LEU A 519 -7.44 -5.19 9.06
C LEU A 519 -6.91 -6.60 8.78
N LYS A 520 -7.68 -7.41 8.05
CA LYS A 520 -7.29 -8.74 7.57
C LYS A 520 -6.87 -8.67 6.11
N ARG A 521 -5.64 -9.06 5.82
CA ARG A 521 -5.03 -9.03 4.46
C ARG A 521 -4.12 -10.22 4.27
N THR A 522 -3.69 -10.42 3.04
CA THR A 522 -2.65 -11.41 2.72
C THR A 522 -1.36 -11.07 3.45
N THR A 523 -0.81 -12.03 4.18
CA THR A 523 0.45 -11.88 4.90
C THR A 523 1.66 -12.36 4.09
N MET A 524 2.86 -11.94 4.48
CA MET A 524 4.11 -12.42 3.89
C MET A 524 4.26 -13.93 4.08
N PHE A 525 3.84 -14.46 5.24
CA PHE A 525 3.78 -15.89 5.50
C PHE A 525 2.96 -16.64 4.45
N GLN A 526 1.73 -16.17 4.17
CA GLN A 526 0.86 -16.81 3.17
C GLN A 526 1.49 -16.81 1.78
N VAL A 527 2.14 -15.71 1.39
CA VAL A 527 2.82 -15.60 0.10
C VAL A 527 4.02 -16.53 0.04
N ALA A 528 4.84 -16.59 1.10
CA ALA A 528 5.98 -17.51 1.20
C ALA A 528 5.53 -18.99 1.10
N VAL A 529 4.48 -19.37 1.83
CA VAL A 529 3.90 -20.73 1.78
C VAL A 529 3.41 -21.08 0.37
N LEU A 530 2.61 -20.21 -0.27
CA LEU A 530 2.08 -20.46 -1.61
C LEU A 530 3.19 -20.61 -2.66
N ASN A 531 4.23 -19.78 -2.58
CA ASN A 531 5.40 -19.90 -3.46
C ASN A 531 6.17 -21.20 -3.20
N THR A 532 6.38 -21.56 -1.93
CA THR A 532 7.12 -22.78 -1.57
C THR A 532 6.39 -24.02 -2.04
N LEU A 533 5.07 -24.09 -1.89
CA LEU A 533 4.28 -25.23 -2.37
C LEU A 533 4.33 -25.37 -3.88
N ALA A 534 4.41 -24.28 -4.63
CA ALA A 534 4.43 -24.28 -6.08
C ALA A 534 5.82 -24.55 -6.69
N ARG A 535 6.91 -24.11 -6.03
CA ARG A 535 8.26 -24.10 -6.64
C ARG A 535 9.40 -24.40 -5.66
N GLY A 536 9.12 -25.00 -4.50
CA GLY A 536 10.11 -25.38 -3.49
C GLY A 536 9.65 -26.56 -2.65
N LYS A 537 10.36 -26.80 -1.56
CA LYS A 537 10.07 -27.84 -0.57
C LYS A 537 10.26 -27.28 0.83
N VAL A 538 9.23 -27.35 1.66
CA VAL A 538 9.33 -26.96 3.08
C VAL A 538 10.27 -27.90 3.82
N VAL A 539 11.17 -27.33 4.64
CA VAL A 539 12.05 -28.05 5.58
C VAL A 539 11.79 -27.59 7.01
N GLU A 540 12.04 -28.48 7.96
CA GLU A 540 11.80 -28.21 9.39
C GLU A 540 12.98 -27.47 10.05
N ARG A 541 14.20 -27.70 9.55
CA ARG A 541 15.42 -27.15 10.12
C ARG A 541 15.96 -26.03 9.23
N VAL A 542 16.40 -24.95 9.86
CA VAL A 542 16.98 -23.77 9.20
C VAL A 542 18.23 -24.13 8.37
N GLU A 543 19.07 -25.05 8.90
CA GLU A 543 20.33 -25.48 8.29
C GLU A 543 20.12 -26.20 6.95
N ASP A 544 18.96 -26.82 6.76
CA ASP A 544 18.62 -27.57 5.52
C ASP A 544 18.07 -26.67 4.41
N ALA A 545 17.81 -25.38 4.71
CA ALA A 545 17.17 -24.47 3.79
C ALA A 545 18.14 -23.86 2.77
N ASP A 546 17.68 -23.69 1.53
CA ASP A 546 18.33 -22.88 0.49
C ASP A 546 17.82 -21.44 0.51
N VAL A 547 16.53 -21.26 0.91
CA VAL A 547 15.88 -19.97 1.12
C VAL A 547 15.25 -19.95 2.50
N ILE A 548 15.44 -18.88 3.24
CA ILE A 548 14.90 -18.66 4.58
C ILE A 548 14.03 -17.40 4.56
N PHE A 549 12.75 -17.54 4.87
CA PHE A 549 11.85 -16.42 5.11
C PHE A 549 11.72 -16.20 6.61
N THR A 550 12.14 -15.04 7.12
CA THR A 550 12.16 -14.77 8.58
C THR A 550 11.84 -13.31 8.92
N ALA A 551 11.34 -13.12 10.14
CA ALA A 551 11.24 -11.80 10.77
C ALA A 551 12.43 -11.49 11.70
N ASP A 552 13.29 -12.48 12.00
CA ASP A 552 14.46 -12.35 12.89
C ASP A 552 15.75 -12.82 12.17
N GLU A 553 16.32 -11.93 11.37
CA GLU A 553 17.55 -12.19 10.63
C GLU A 553 18.74 -12.48 11.56
N GLU A 554 18.85 -11.75 12.68
CA GLU A 554 19.97 -11.93 13.61
C GLU A 554 19.90 -13.28 14.34
N GLY A 555 18.69 -13.70 14.76
CA GLY A 555 18.48 -15.02 15.36
C GLY A 555 18.82 -16.14 14.39
N ILE A 556 18.44 -16.00 13.12
CA ILE A 556 18.79 -16.97 12.06
C ILE A 556 20.31 -17.02 11.85
N LYS A 557 20.99 -15.89 11.72
CA LYS A 557 22.46 -15.87 11.58
C LYS A 557 23.18 -16.52 12.77
N LYS A 558 22.69 -16.30 13.99
CA LYS A 558 23.21 -16.97 15.18
C LYS A 558 22.96 -18.47 15.17
N ALA A 559 21.77 -18.92 14.77
CA ALA A 559 21.45 -20.34 14.66
C ALA A 559 22.35 -21.05 13.64
N LEU A 560 22.51 -20.49 12.44
CA LEU A 560 23.39 -21.00 11.40
C LEU A 560 24.89 -21.03 11.80
N ALA A 561 25.31 -20.13 12.67
CA ALA A 561 26.68 -20.13 13.19
C ALA A 561 26.93 -21.24 14.23
N GLN A 562 25.90 -21.70 14.94
CA GLN A 562 25.98 -22.76 15.94
C GLN A 562 25.90 -24.16 15.33
N GLU A 563 25.05 -24.35 14.33
CA GLU A 563 24.89 -25.61 13.61
C GLU A 563 25.31 -25.44 12.14
N PRO A 564 26.52 -25.87 11.76
CA PRO A 564 27.01 -25.69 10.39
C PRO A 564 26.21 -26.50 9.39
N ARG A 565 25.93 -25.89 8.27
CA ARG A 565 25.21 -26.52 7.15
C ARG A 565 26.02 -27.66 6.53
N GLU A 566 25.34 -28.75 6.17
CA GLU A 566 25.93 -29.82 5.38
C GLU A 566 26.08 -29.46 3.88
N LYS A 567 25.28 -28.47 3.42
CA LYS A 567 25.30 -27.99 2.04
C LYS A 567 26.33 -26.86 1.84
N SER A 568 26.94 -26.81 0.67
CA SER A 568 27.82 -25.71 0.26
C SER A 568 27.01 -24.46 -0.11
N GLY A 569 27.46 -23.29 0.32
CA GLY A 569 26.88 -21.98 0.05
C GLY A 569 26.00 -21.45 1.19
N GLU A 570 25.84 -20.14 1.23
CA GLU A 570 24.96 -19.47 2.20
C GLU A 570 23.51 -19.52 1.73
N PRO A 571 22.52 -19.67 2.64
CA PRO A 571 21.11 -19.58 2.26
C PRO A 571 20.75 -18.13 1.91
N ARG A 572 19.83 -17.96 0.98
CA ARG A 572 19.23 -16.64 0.75
C ARG A 572 18.25 -16.36 1.88
N ILE A 573 18.53 -15.32 2.69
CA ILE A 573 17.64 -14.86 3.75
C ILE A 573 16.77 -13.74 3.17
N ILE A 574 15.45 -13.85 3.35
CA ILE A 574 14.44 -12.87 2.93
C ILE A 574 13.65 -12.47 4.17
N THR A 575 13.67 -11.21 4.49
CA THR A 575 13.05 -10.66 5.71
C THR A 575 11.79 -9.85 5.38
N GLN A 576 11.08 -9.42 6.41
CA GLN A 576 9.94 -8.50 6.27
C GLN A 576 10.33 -7.13 5.67
N TRP A 577 11.62 -6.82 5.60
CA TRP A 577 12.15 -5.57 5.04
C TRP A 577 12.42 -5.65 3.53
N ASP A 578 12.55 -6.86 2.99
CA ASP A 578 12.80 -7.12 1.57
C ASP A 578 11.49 -7.02 0.75
N LEU A 579 10.77 -5.90 0.90
CA LEU A 579 9.50 -5.64 0.23
C LEU A 579 9.64 -5.66 -1.29
N ASP A 580 10.76 -5.21 -1.81
CA ASP A 580 11.08 -5.22 -3.24
C ASP A 580 11.07 -6.66 -3.79
N VAL A 581 11.65 -7.63 -3.06
CA VAL A 581 11.61 -9.06 -3.40
C VAL A 581 10.18 -9.60 -3.34
N PHE A 582 9.44 -9.31 -2.25
CA PHE A 582 8.03 -9.73 -2.15
C PHE A 582 7.19 -9.17 -3.29
N MET A 583 7.35 -7.89 -3.63
CA MET A 583 6.52 -7.21 -4.64
C MET A 583 6.91 -7.58 -6.08
N SER A 584 8.14 -7.98 -6.36
CA SER A 584 8.62 -8.34 -7.69
C SER A 584 8.52 -9.83 -7.98
N ASP A 585 9.14 -10.68 -7.15
CA ASP A 585 9.28 -12.12 -7.39
C ASP A 585 8.18 -12.97 -6.73
N LEU A 586 7.71 -12.59 -5.53
CA LEU A 586 6.84 -13.49 -4.76
C LEU A 586 5.34 -13.27 -5.00
N ILE A 587 4.88 -12.10 -5.48
CA ILE A 587 3.47 -11.84 -5.82
C ILE A 587 3.17 -11.68 -7.29
#